data_38c40cc98bfdc0168889a64944353e54
#
_entry.id   38c40cc98bfdc0168889a64944353e54
#
_cell.length_a   1.000
_cell.length_b   1.000
_cell.length_c   1.000
_cell.angle_alpha   90.00
_cell.angle_beta   90.00
_cell.angle_gamma   90.00
#
_symmetry.space_group_name_H-M   'P 1'
#
loop_
_entity.id
_entity.type
_entity.pdbx_description
1 polymer ?
#
loop_
_entity_poly.entity_id
_entity_poly.type
_entity_poly.pdbx_seq_one_letter_code
_entity_poly.pdbx_strand_id
1 'polypeptide(L)'
;MSGPQCCSNPPTLNPNSGGGHVEVIGGLKSYVTGSPHSKSAILLISDIFGYEAPNLRKLADKVAAAGFYVVVPDFFYGDPYAPENSERPVMVWIKDHGADKGFEDVKPVVDALKSKGISAIGAAGFCWGAKVVVQLANAGLIQAAVLLHPSFVNVDDIKGVKAPIAVLGAEIDQMSPPALLKQFEEVLNAKPEVDGYVKIFPKVAHGWTVRYDVNDEAAVKPANEAHADLLAWFAKYVK
;
A
#
# COMPACT_ATOMS: atom_id res chain seq x y z
N MET A 1 -1.72 -18.04 -0.61
CA MET A 1 -2.06 -18.34 -2.02
C MET A 1 -2.79 -17.13 -2.59
N SER A 2 -2.35 -16.57 -3.72
CA SER A 2 -3.09 -15.51 -4.42
C SER A 2 -4.35 -16.14 -5.03
N GLY A 3 -5.51 -15.82 -4.46
CA GLY A 3 -6.81 -16.30 -4.94
C GLY A 3 -7.35 -15.45 -6.09
N PRO A 4 -8.46 -15.86 -6.72
CA PRO A 4 -9.11 -15.10 -7.82
C PRO A 4 -9.43 -13.64 -7.48
N GLN A 5 -9.69 -13.32 -6.22
CA GLN A 5 -9.98 -11.95 -5.76
C GLN A 5 -8.78 -11.00 -5.87
N CYS A 6 -7.55 -11.51 -5.74
CA CYS A 6 -6.35 -10.71 -5.93
C CYS A 6 -6.29 -10.09 -7.33
N CYS A 7 -6.87 -10.78 -8.34
CA CYS A 7 -6.83 -10.40 -9.74
C CYS A 7 -8.15 -9.78 -10.25
N SER A 8 -9.18 -9.65 -9.41
CA SER A 8 -10.47 -9.10 -9.82
C SER A 8 -10.41 -7.59 -10.04
N ASN A 9 -11.23 -7.10 -10.97
CA ASN A 9 -11.33 -5.68 -11.34
C ASN A 9 -9.98 -5.03 -11.68
N PRO A 10 -9.22 -5.56 -12.66
CA PRO A 10 -7.95 -4.97 -13.05
C PRO A 10 -8.15 -3.53 -13.53
N PRO A 11 -7.30 -2.59 -13.11
CA PRO A 11 -7.37 -1.23 -13.61
C PRO A 11 -6.88 -1.15 -15.06
N THR A 12 -7.42 -0.22 -15.83
CA THR A 12 -6.76 0.20 -17.08
C THR A 12 -5.58 1.08 -16.73
N LEU A 13 -4.36 0.59 -16.94
CA LEU A 13 -3.14 1.33 -16.62
C LEU A 13 -3.01 2.57 -17.50
N ASN A 14 -2.55 3.67 -16.93
CA ASN A 14 -2.33 4.92 -17.62
C ASN A 14 -1.08 5.64 -17.09
N PRO A 15 0.06 5.56 -17.80
CA PRO A 15 1.31 6.18 -17.39
C PRO A 15 1.24 7.72 -17.31
N ASN A 16 0.22 8.33 -17.91
CA ASN A 16 0.00 9.78 -17.89
C ASN A 16 -1.04 10.22 -16.85
N SER A 17 -1.55 9.31 -16.01
CA SER A 17 -2.51 9.66 -14.97
C SER A 17 -1.85 10.37 -13.79
N GLY A 18 -2.64 11.19 -13.08
CA GLY A 18 -2.20 11.96 -11.90
C GLY A 18 -1.63 13.33 -12.23
N GLY A 19 -1.43 14.15 -11.19
CA GLY A 19 -0.90 15.51 -11.27
C GLY A 19 0.61 15.62 -11.04
N GLY A 20 1.27 14.50 -10.69
CA GLY A 20 2.71 14.43 -10.46
C GLY A 20 3.52 14.11 -11.72
N HIS A 21 4.71 13.58 -11.53
CA HIS A 21 5.61 13.15 -12.61
C HIS A 21 6.33 11.84 -12.23
N VAL A 22 7.08 11.29 -13.18
CA VAL A 22 7.88 10.09 -12.95
C VAL A 22 9.35 10.45 -12.88
N GLU A 23 10.03 10.01 -11.81
CA GLU A 23 11.48 10.11 -11.66
C GLU A 23 12.05 8.83 -11.05
N VAL A 24 13.37 8.68 -11.02
CA VAL A 24 14.05 7.54 -10.40
C VAL A 24 14.40 7.89 -8.95
N ILE A 25 13.88 7.13 -8.01
CA ILE A 25 14.18 7.24 -6.57
C ILE A 25 14.77 5.91 -6.10
N GLY A 26 15.99 5.95 -5.57
CA GLY A 26 16.63 4.73 -5.05
C GLY A 26 16.78 3.59 -6.07
N GLY A 27 16.87 3.93 -7.36
CA GLY A 27 16.98 2.96 -8.45
C GLY A 27 15.65 2.50 -9.06
N LEU A 28 14.50 2.85 -8.46
CA LEU A 28 13.19 2.52 -9.00
C LEU A 28 12.55 3.71 -9.71
N LYS A 29 11.98 3.50 -10.90
CA LYS A 29 11.05 4.45 -11.48
C LYS A 29 9.91 4.66 -10.49
N SER A 30 9.54 5.90 -10.23
CA SER A 30 8.54 6.20 -9.22
C SER A 30 7.66 7.35 -9.69
N TYR A 31 6.35 7.22 -9.54
CA TYR A 31 5.48 8.37 -9.62
C TYR A 31 5.64 9.18 -8.35
N VAL A 32 5.90 10.47 -8.49
CA VAL A 32 6.10 11.40 -7.38
C VAL A 32 5.17 12.58 -7.48
N THR A 33 4.67 13.03 -6.33
CA THR A 33 3.77 14.19 -6.23
C THR A 33 3.94 14.85 -4.86
N GLY A 34 3.51 16.11 -4.74
CA GLY A 34 3.68 16.90 -3.52
C GLY A 34 4.97 17.73 -3.53
N SER A 35 5.19 18.47 -2.45
CA SER A 35 6.33 19.37 -2.33
C SER A 35 7.63 18.61 -2.07
N PRO A 36 8.67 18.78 -2.89
CA PRO A 36 9.98 18.18 -2.63
C PRO A 36 10.68 18.79 -1.40
N HIS A 37 10.15 19.87 -0.84
CA HIS A 37 10.65 20.52 0.38
C HIS A 37 9.97 20.00 1.65
N SER A 38 8.96 19.12 1.54
CA SER A 38 8.34 18.48 2.68
C SER A 38 9.38 17.67 3.48
N LYS A 39 9.28 17.70 4.80
CA LYS A 39 10.11 16.89 5.69
C LYS A 39 9.51 15.51 5.96
N SER A 40 8.28 15.30 5.52
CA SER A 40 7.54 14.06 5.70
C SER A 40 7.17 13.47 4.34
N ALA A 41 7.47 12.19 4.15
CA ALA A 41 7.13 11.45 2.93
C ALA A 41 6.23 10.26 3.20
N ILE A 42 5.41 9.93 2.21
CA ILE A 42 4.60 8.70 2.20
C ILE A 42 4.97 7.85 1.00
N LEU A 43 5.31 6.60 1.26
CA LEU A 43 5.43 5.55 0.24
C LEU A 43 4.06 4.88 0.03
N LEU A 44 3.57 4.85 -1.20
CA LEU A 44 2.41 4.04 -1.57
C LEU A 44 2.89 2.85 -2.38
N ILE A 45 2.76 1.65 -1.82
CA ILE A 45 3.24 0.41 -2.42
C ILE A 45 2.07 -0.32 -3.04
N SER A 46 2.06 -0.39 -4.37
CA SER A 46 0.93 -0.85 -5.19
C SER A 46 0.52 -2.30 -4.91
N ASP A 47 -0.66 -2.64 -5.38
CA ASP A 47 -1.03 -4.04 -5.62
C ASP A 47 -0.29 -4.61 -6.85
N ILE A 48 -0.66 -5.82 -7.28
CA ILE A 48 -0.02 -6.51 -8.41
C ILE A 48 -0.14 -5.78 -9.77
N PHE A 49 -1.03 -4.78 -9.87
CA PHE A 49 -1.22 -4.01 -11.11
C PHE A 49 -0.24 -2.83 -11.26
N GLY A 50 0.58 -2.58 -10.23
CA GLY A 50 1.70 -1.65 -10.35
C GLY A 50 1.35 -0.17 -10.16
N TYR A 51 2.36 0.65 -10.33
CA TYR A 51 2.37 2.08 -9.99
C TYR A 51 1.66 3.00 -11.00
N GLU A 52 1.24 2.46 -12.16
CA GLU A 52 0.53 3.21 -13.20
C GLU A 52 -1.00 3.12 -13.10
N ALA A 53 -1.50 2.46 -12.05
CA ALA A 53 -2.93 2.38 -11.77
C ALA A 53 -3.51 3.77 -11.43
N PRO A 54 -4.52 4.27 -12.19
CA PRO A 54 -4.97 5.66 -12.07
C PRO A 54 -5.53 6.02 -10.69
N ASN A 55 -6.29 5.12 -10.05
CA ASN A 55 -6.84 5.39 -8.72
C ASN A 55 -5.77 5.44 -7.63
N LEU A 56 -4.70 4.65 -7.77
CA LEU A 56 -3.55 4.73 -6.86
C LEU A 56 -2.83 6.08 -6.99
N ARG A 57 -2.62 6.57 -8.22
CA ARG A 57 -2.01 7.90 -8.45
C ARG A 57 -2.92 9.04 -7.97
N LYS A 58 -4.25 8.93 -8.16
CA LYS A 58 -5.21 9.89 -7.58
C LYS A 58 -5.14 9.91 -6.05
N LEU A 59 -4.96 8.74 -5.42
CA LEU A 59 -4.76 8.68 -3.97
C LEU A 59 -3.43 9.32 -3.59
N ALA A 60 -2.35 9.09 -4.35
CA ALA A 60 -1.07 9.76 -4.12
C ALA A 60 -1.21 11.30 -4.16
N ASP A 61 -1.93 11.83 -5.14
CA ASP A 61 -2.19 13.28 -5.24
C ASP A 61 -3.03 13.78 -4.05
N LYS A 62 -4.00 13.00 -3.57
CA LYS A 62 -4.80 13.31 -2.39
C LYS A 62 -3.93 13.35 -1.12
N VAL A 63 -3.00 12.42 -0.96
CA VAL A 63 -2.05 12.38 0.16
C VAL A 63 -1.07 13.56 0.07
N ALA A 64 -0.61 13.89 -1.13
CA ALA A 64 0.24 15.05 -1.37
C ALA A 64 -0.44 16.37 -1.02
N ALA A 65 -1.73 16.51 -1.31
CA ALA A 65 -2.53 17.67 -0.94
C ALA A 65 -2.64 17.87 0.59
N ALA A 66 -2.41 16.82 1.37
CA ALA A 66 -2.31 16.89 2.83
C ALA A 66 -0.92 17.32 3.34
N GLY A 67 0.02 17.68 2.45
CA GLY A 67 1.33 18.24 2.79
C GLY A 67 2.50 17.27 2.74
N PHE A 68 2.30 16.03 2.33
CA PHE A 68 3.35 15.02 2.21
C PHE A 68 4.04 15.04 0.84
N TYR A 69 5.32 14.69 0.81
CA TYR A 69 5.97 14.24 -0.42
C TYR A 69 5.63 12.77 -0.63
N VAL A 70 5.04 12.42 -1.77
CA VAL A 70 4.50 11.08 -2.01
C VAL A 70 5.26 10.40 -3.12
N VAL A 71 5.64 9.15 -2.89
CA VAL A 71 6.39 8.32 -3.84
C VAL A 71 5.66 7.00 -4.04
N VAL A 72 5.41 6.63 -5.29
CA VAL A 72 4.80 5.36 -5.69
C VAL A 72 5.79 4.62 -6.59
N PRO A 73 6.65 3.74 -6.03
CA PRO A 73 7.69 3.06 -6.81
C PRO A 73 7.14 1.95 -7.71
N ASP A 74 7.83 1.72 -8.83
CA ASP A 74 7.62 0.58 -9.72
C ASP A 74 8.42 -0.64 -9.23
N PHE A 75 7.81 -1.46 -8.40
CA PHE A 75 8.42 -2.69 -7.88
C PHE A 75 8.49 -3.82 -8.90
N PHE A 76 7.81 -3.66 -10.02
CA PHE A 76 7.72 -4.70 -11.04
C PHE A 76 8.56 -4.39 -12.28
N TYR A 77 9.30 -3.29 -12.28
CA TYR A 77 10.22 -2.91 -13.36
C TYR A 77 9.55 -2.85 -14.75
N GLY A 78 8.31 -2.37 -14.79
CA GLY A 78 7.51 -2.29 -16.00
C GLY A 78 6.81 -3.60 -16.38
N ASP A 79 6.78 -4.59 -15.49
CA ASP A 79 6.14 -5.90 -15.68
C ASP A 79 5.03 -6.16 -14.62
N PRO A 80 4.01 -5.29 -14.51
CA PRO A 80 2.87 -5.54 -13.64
C PRO A 80 2.10 -6.78 -14.09
N TYR A 81 1.31 -7.36 -13.19
CA TYR A 81 0.47 -8.50 -13.54
C TYR A 81 -0.55 -8.13 -14.62
N ALA A 82 -0.60 -8.92 -15.69
CA ALA A 82 -1.50 -8.78 -16.82
C ALA A 82 -2.45 -10.00 -16.86
N PRO A 83 -3.70 -9.87 -16.39
CA PRO A 83 -4.63 -11.01 -16.30
C PRO A 83 -5.05 -11.58 -17.66
N GLU A 84 -4.92 -10.81 -18.74
CA GLU A 84 -5.14 -11.25 -20.12
C GLU A 84 -4.04 -12.20 -20.64
N ASN A 85 -2.89 -12.25 -20.00
CA ASN A 85 -1.82 -13.17 -20.35
C ASN A 85 -2.05 -14.56 -19.72
N SER A 86 -2.77 -15.41 -20.43
CA SER A 86 -3.09 -16.77 -19.96
C SER A 86 -1.86 -17.68 -19.82
N GLU A 87 -0.74 -17.37 -20.49
CA GLU A 87 0.52 -18.14 -20.38
C GLU A 87 1.27 -17.83 -19.07
N ARG A 88 0.94 -16.72 -18.41
CA ARG A 88 1.58 -16.31 -17.16
C ARG A 88 0.55 -16.01 -16.06
N PRO A 89 -0.12 -17.05 -15.53
CA PRO A 89 -1.05 -16.88 -14.40
C PRO A 89 -0.38 -16.22 -13.20
N VAL A 90 -1.17 -15.58 -12.32
CA VAL A 90 -0.63 -14.88 -11.15
C VAL A 90 0.31 -15.71 -10.29
N MET A 91 0.09 -17.02 -10.19
CA MET A 91 0.95 -17.94 -9.43
C MET A 91 2.32 -18.18 -10.09
N VAL A 92 2.43 -17.92 -11.40
CA VAL A 92 3.72 -17.91 -12.12
C VAL A 92 4.37 -16.55 -11.98
N TRP A 93 3.62 -15.48 -12.25
CA TRP A 93 4.10 -14.10 -12.16
C TRP A 93 4.68 -13.76 -10.78
N ILE A 94 4.03 -14.18 -9.70
CA ILE A 94 4.44 -13.87 -8.33
C ILE A 94 5.79 -14.50 -7.93
N LYS A 95 6.25 -15.54 -8.64
CA LYS A 95 7.57 -16.14 -8.38
C LYS A 95 8.71 -15.20 -8.75
N ASP A 96 8.49 -14.37 -9.78
CA ASP A 96 9.46 -13.37 -10.23
C ASP A 96 9.33 -12.07 -9.41
N HIS A 97 8.17 -11.83 -8.78
CA HIS A 97 7.80 -10.60 -8.09
C HIS A 97 7.40 -10.85 -6.63
N GLY A 98 8.20 -11.61 -5.90
CA GLY A 98 7.98 -11.87 -4.47
C GLY A 98 8.08 -10.60 -3.62
N ALA A 99 7.27 -10.51 -2.56
CA ALA A 99 7.28 -9.36 -1.66
C ALA A 99 8.61 -9.19 -0.89
N ASP A 100 9.35 -10.28 -0.66
CA ASP A 100 10.68 -10.22 -0.04
C ASP A 100 11.68 -9.46 -0.92
N LYS A 101 11.61 -9.67 -2.24
CA LYS A 101 12.37 -8.85 -3.19
C LYS A 101 11.93 -7.39 -3.13
N GLY A 102 10.62 -7.12 -3.08
CA GLY A 102 10.09 -5.77 -2.91
C GLY A 102 10.59 -5.08 -1.65
N PHE A 103 10.73 -5.82 -0.55
CA PHE A 103 11.33 -5.31 0.68
C PHE A 103 12.81 -4.93 0.51
N GLU A 104 13.60 -5.71 -0.21
CA GLU A 104 14.99 -5.34 -0.51
C GLU A 104 15.05 -4.11 -1.45
N ASP A 105 14.20 -4.07 -2.46
CA ASP A 105 14.15 -3.00 -3.46
C ASP A 105 13.70 -1.64 -2.87
N VAL A 106 12.90 -1.65 -1.80
CA VAL A 106 12.42 -0.39 -1.16
C VAL A 106 13.45 0.26 -0.24
N LYS A 107 14.42 -0.49 0.27
CA LYS A 107 15.46 0.07 1.18
C LYS A 107 16.25 1.21 0.53
N PRO A 108 16.78 1.08 -0.70
CA PRO A 108 17.42 2.21 -1.40
C PRO A 108 16.49 3.41 -1.62
N VAL A 109 15.17 3.18 -1.79
CA VAL A 109 14.19 4.27 -1.89
C VAL A 109 14.10 5.04 -0.57
N VAL A 110 14.00 4.33 0.55
CA VAL A 110 13.99 4.94 1.89
C VAL A 110 15.28 5.72 2.15
N ASP A 111 16.42 5.19 1.78
CA ASP A 111 17.72 5.86 1.94
C ASP A 111 17.84 7.11 1.07
N ALA A 112 17.34 7.05 -0.18
CA ALA A 112 17.29 8.20 -1.07
C ALA A 112 16.39 9.32 -0.51
N LEU A 113 15.24 8.98 0.08
CA LEU A 113 14.36 9.95 0.73
C LEU A 113 15.04 10.61 1.94
N LYS A 114 15.70 9.84 2.79
CA LYS A 114 16.48 10.37 3.91
C LYS A 114 17.61 11.31 3.44
N SER A 115 18.29 10.94 2.36
CA SER A 115 19.34 11.75 1.74
C SER A 115 18.82 13.06 1.14
N LYS A 116 17.55 13.12 0.73
CA LYS A 116 16.85 14.35 0.32
C LYS A 116 16.44 15.23 1.51
N GLY A 117 16.70 14.80 2.76
CA GLY A 117 16.38 15.54 3.98
C GLY A 117 14.97 15.28 4.51
N ILE A 118 14.33 14.19 4.08
CA ILE A 118 13.10 13.68 4.69
C ILE A 118 13.42 13.09 6.06
N SER A 119 12.76 13.58 7.10
CA SER A 119 12.97 13.15 8.50
C SER A 119 11.94 12.12 8.96
N ALA A 120 10.76 12.09 8.35
CA ALA A 120 9.69 11.16 8.69
C ALA A 120 9.13 10.48 7.43
N ILE A 121 9.03 9.15 7.47
CA ILE A 121 8.54 8.34 6.35
C ILE A 121 7.42 7.43 6.85
N GLY A 122 6.23 7.56 6.26
CA GLY A 122 5.14 6.59 6.39
C GLY A 122 5.03 5.71 5.15
N ALA A 123 4.38 4.57 5.27
CA ALA A 123 4.10 3.73 4.11
C ALA A 123 2.69 3.13 4.17
N ALA A 124 2.00 3.14 3.04
CA ALA A 124 0.76 2.40 2.84
C ALA A 124 0.94 1.35 1.75
N GLY A 125 0.46 0.13 2.02
CA GLY A 125 0.55 -0.99 1.09
C GLY A 125 -0.81 -1.57 0.76
N PHE A 126 -1.00 -1.84 -0.52
CA PHE A 126 -2.24 -2.35 -1.10
C PHE A 126 -2.03 -3.79 -1.54
N CYS A 127 -2.85 -4.74 -1.06
CA CYS A 127 -2.77 -6.14 -1.45
C CYS A 127 -1.33 -6.70 -1.26
N TRP A 128 -0.60 -6.96 -2.34
CA TRP A 128 0.80 -7.38 -2.34
C TRP A 128 1.71 -6.39 -1.59
N GLY A 129 1.52 -5.10 -1.82
CA GLY A 129 2.31 -4.05 -1.19
C GLY A 129 2.19 -4.00 0.33
N ALA A 130 1.10 -4.51 0.89
CA ALA A 130 0.91 -4.59 2.34
C ALA A 130 1.97 -5.49 3.02
N LYS A 131 2.42 -6.56 2.34
CA LYS A 131 3.51 -7.40 2.86
C LYS A 131 4.83 -6.64 2.93
N VAL A 132 5.15 -5.85 1.94
CA VAL A 132 6.36 -5.00 1.94
C VAL A 132 6.28 -3.97 3.07
N VAL A 133 5.12 -3.33 3.27
CA VAL A 133 4.94 -2.32 4.33
C VAL A 133 5.07 -2.90 5.72
N VAL A 134 4.50 -4.08 5.99
CA VAL A 134 4.65 -4.71 7.31
C VAL A 134 6.11 -5.12 7.58
N GLN A 135 6.86 -5.52 6.55
CA GLN A 135 8.29 -5.78 6.67
C GLN A 135 9.09 -4.50 6.98
N LEU A 136 8.74 -3.36 6.36
CA LEU A 136 9.33 -2.05 6.70
C LEU A 136 9.04 -1.66 8.16
N ALA A 137 7.82 -1.87 8.63
CA ALA A 137 7.43 -1.61 10.02
C ALA A 137 8.19 -2.52 11.02
N ASN A 138 8.39 -3.79 10.67
CA ASN A 138 9.15 -4.74 11.47
C ASN A 138 10.63 -4.38 11.56
N ALA A 139 11.19 -3.87 10.46
CA ALA A 139 12.58 -3.42 10.40
C ALA A 139 12.82 -2.05 11.06
N GLY A 140 11.76 -1.33 11.46
CA GLY A 140 11.87 0.01 12.05
C GLY A 140 12.30 1.08 11.03
N LEU A 141 12.01 0.89 9.77
CA LEU A 141 12.43 1.78 8.68
C LEU A 141 11.44 2.92 8.40
N ILE A 142 10.22 2.85 8.96
CA ILE A 142 9.15 3.82 8.79
C ILE A 142 8.52 4.19 10.14
N GLN A 143 7.91 5.39 10.21
CA GLN A 143 7.27 5.91 11.40
C GLN A 143 5.80 5.51 11.55
N ALA A 144 5.14 5.14 10.46
CA ALA A 144 3.77 4.65 10.49
C ALA A 144 3.48 3.75 9.28
N ALA A 145 2.61 2.76 9.49
CA ALA A 145 2.18 1.81 8.47
C ALA A 145 0.67 1.82 8.30
N VAL A 146 0.20 1.67 7.06
CA VAL A 146 -1.22 1.38 6.75
C VAL A 146 -1.27 0.21 5.79
N LEU A 147 -1.97 -0.85 6.16
CA LEU A 147 -2.21 -2.02 5.31
C LEU A 147 -3.64 -1.98 4.79
N LEU A 148 -3.83 -1.94 3.47
CA LEU A 148 -5.14 -1.93 2.84
C LEU A 148 -5.38 -3.25 2.10
N HIS A 149 -6.48 -3.94 2.43
CA HIS A 149 -6.80 -5.28 1.90
C HIS A 149 -5.56 -6.16 1.74
N PRO A 150 -4.84 -6.45 2.83
CA PRO A 150 -3.52 -7.05 2.76
C PRO A 150 -3.55 -8.46 2.14
N SER A 151 -2.47 -8.80 1.43
CA SER A 151 -2.17 -10.16 0.99
C SER A 151 -0.82 -10.59 1.54
N PHE A 152 -0.64 -11.89 1.76
CA PHE A 152 0.60 -12.51 2.27
C PHE A 152 1.03 -12.10 3.69
N VAL A 153 0.24 -11.29 4.37
CA VAL A 153 0.49 -10.90 5.77
C VAL A 153 -0.08 -11.97 6.70
N ASN A 154 0.69 -12.35 7.68
CA ASN A 154 0.30 -13.34 8.69
C ASN A 154 0.40 -12.75 10.11
N VAL A 155 -0.02 -13.53 11.10
CA VAL A 155 -0.03 -13.12 12.50
C VAL A 155 1.37 -12.82 13.03
N ASP A 156 2.39 -13.56 12.59
CA ASP A 156 3.77 -13.33 13.06
C ASP A 156 4.36 -12.03 12.47
N ASP A 157 3.94 -11.64 11.26
CA ASP A 157 4.28 -10.31 10.74
C ASP A 157 3.78 -9.20 11.68
N ILE A 158 2.53 -9.30 12.14
CA ILE A 158 1.93 -8.31 13.04
C ILE A 158 2.58 -8.32 14.43
N LYS A 159 2.95 -9.47 14.95
CA LYS A 159 3.73 -9.57 16.21
C LYS A 159 5.06 -8.81 16.14
N GLY A 160 5.70 -8.81 14.97
CA GLY A 160 7.00 -8.15 14.74
C GLY A 160 6.95 -6.64 14.58
N VAL A 161 5.78 -6.03 14.40
CA VAL A 161 5.63 -4.61 14.09
C VAL A 161 6.15 -3.72 15.22
N LYS A 162 6.95 -2.71 14.86
CA LYS A 162 7.57 -1.72 15.77
C LYS A 162 7.05 -0.30 15.57
N ALA A 163 6.32 -0.04 14.49
CA ALA A 163 5.75 1.26 14.18
C ALA A 163 4.23 1.24 14.34
N PRO A 164 3.58 2.38 14.65
CA PRO A 164 2.13 2.50 14.62
C PRO A 164 1.54 1.97 13.33
N ILE A 165 0.50 1.13 13.42
CA ILE A 165 -0.08 0.43 12.27
C ILE A 165 -1.60 0.45 12.26
N ALA A 166 -2.18 0.80 11.10
CA ALA A 166 -3.59 0.63 10.81
C ALA A 166 -3.79 -0.48 9.76
N VAL A 167 -4.73 -1.39 10.00
CA VAL A 167 -5.11 -2.45 9.06
C VAL A 167 -6.56 -2.21 8.63
N LEU A 168 -6.75 -1.92 7.34
CA LEU A 168 -8.04 -1.64 6.73
C LEU A 168 -8.42 -2.81 5.83
N GLY A 169 -9.31 -3.67 6.31
CA GLY A 169 -9.69 -4.91 5.64
C GLY A 169 -11.11 -4.87 5.07
N ALA A 170 -11.40 -5.78 4.16
CA ALA A 170 -12.71 -5.98 3.56
C ALA A 170 -13.47 -7.11 4.23
N GLU A 171 -14.81 -6.97 4.30
CA GLU A 171 -15.67 -8.06 4.78
C GLU A 171 -15.64 -9.27 3.84
N ILE A 172 -15.52 -9.02 2.54
CA ILE A 172 -15.54 -10.06 1.49
C ILE A 172 -14.10 -10.21 0.94
N ASP A 173 -13.24 -10.88 1.70
CA ASP A 173 -11.84 -11.06 1.31
C ASP A 173 -11.35 -12.46 1.68
N GLN A 174 -10.86 -13.20 0.69
CA GLN A 174 -10.28 -14.53 0.89
C GLN A 174 -8.77 -14.46 1.17
N MET A 175 -8.11 -13.33 0.85
CA MET A 175 -6.67 -13.14 1.07
C MET A 175 -6.38 -12.79 2.53
N SER A 176 -7.21 -11.92 3.11
CA SER A 176 -7.23 -11.64 4.55
C SER A 176 -8.67 -11.59 5.05
N PRO A 177 -9.25 -12.78 5.29
CA PRO A 177 -10.63 -12.87 5.75
C PRO A 177 -10.81 -12.24 7.13
N PRO A 178 -12.03 -11.82 7.49
CA PRO A 178 -12.34 -11.21 8.80
C PRO A 178 -11.81 -12.00 9.99
N ALA A 179 -11.77 -13.32 9.91
CA ALA A 179 -11.21 -14.17 10.97
C ALA A 179 -9.71 -13.97 11.17
N LEU A 180 -8.93 -13.75 10.10
CA LEU A 180 -7.52 -13.43 10.18
C LEU A 180 -7.30 -12.01 10.70
N LEU A 181 -8.12 -11.05 10.23
CA LEU A 181 -8.04 -9.65 10.69
C LEU A 181 -8.33 -9.51 12.18
N LYS A 182 -9.24 -10.32 12.74
CA LYS A 182 -9.48 -10.38 14.18
C LYS A 182 -8.26 -10.88 14.95
N GLN A 183 -7.52 -11.85 14.41
CA GLN A 183 -6.25 -12.28 15.03
C GLN A 183 -5.21 -11.16 15.01
N PHE A 184 -5.16 -10.33 13.94
CA PHE A 184 -4.30 -9.14 13.92
C PHE A 184 -4.69 -8.15 15.01
N GLU A 185 -5.98 -7.91 15.19
CA GLU A 185 -6.50 -7.02 16.25
C GLU A 185 -6.14 -7.53 17.65
N GLU A 186 -6.29 -8.84 17.91
CA GLU A 186 -5.90 -9.46 19.17
C GLU A 186 -4.40 -9.27 19.46
N VAL A 187 -3.54 -9.46 18.45
CA VAL A 187 -2.09 -9.23 18.58
C VAL A 187 -1.79 -7.77 18.91
N LEU A 188 -2.39 -6.82 18.18
CA LEU A 188 -2.16 -5.40 18.41
C LEU A 188 -2.66 -4.95 19.80
N ASN A 189 -3.82 -5.45 20.25
CA ASN A 189 -4.34 -5.19 21.58
C ASN A 189 -3.43 -5.72 22.69
N ALA A 190 -2.65 -6.76 22.42
CA ALA A 190 -1.67 -7.32 23.35
C ALA A 190 -0.30 -6.61 23.31
N LYS A 191 -0.12 -5.59 22.45
CA LYS A 191 1.12 -4.82 22.25
C LYS A 191 0.91 -3.33 22.61
N PRO A 192 0.83 -2.96 23.90
CA PRO A 192 0.57 -1.58 24.29
C PRO A 192 1.65 -0.60 23.87
N GLU A 193 2.84 -1.08 23.54
CA GLU A 193 3.96 -0.27 23.03
C GLU A 193 3.80 0.18 21.58
N VAL A 194 2.87 -0.44 20.82
CA VAL A 194 2.58 -0.10 19.43
C VAL A 194 1.13 0.32 19.30
N ASP A 195 0.88 1.59 18.96
CA ASP A 195 -0.48 2.01 18.64
C ASP A 195 -0.92 1.36 17.33
N GLY A 196 -2.10 0.76 17.34
CA GLY A 196 -2.61 0.07 16.17
C GLY A 196 -4.08 -0.27 16.28
N TYR A 197 -4.73 -0.37 15.12
CA TYR A 197 -6.12 -0.83 15.04
C TYR A 197 -6.39 -1.59 13.76
N VAL A 198 -7.47 -2.36 13.79
CA VAL A 198 -8.01 -3.06 12.64
C VAL A 198 -9.44 -2.56 12.40
N LYS A 199 -9.75 -2.20 11.15
CA LYS A 199 -11.10 -1.84 10.72
C LYS A 199 -11.52 -2.71 9.55
N ILE A 200 -12.68 -3.36 9.67
CA ILE A 200 -13.27 -4.16 8.62
C ILE A 200 -14.40 -3.37 7.97
N PHE A 201 -14.26 -3.07 6.69
CA PHE A 201 -15.27 -2.35 5.92
C PHE A 201 -16.35 -3.31 5.42
N PRO A 202 -17.64 -3.02 5.73
CA PRO A 202 -18.72 -3.91 5.34
C PRO A 202 -19.01 -3.81 3.83
N LYS A 203 -19.49 -4.91 3.25
CA LYS A 203 -19.96 -5.01 1.85
C LYS A 203 -18.94 -4.69 0.77
N VAL A 204 -17.68 -4.55 1.11
CA VAL A 204 -16.60 -4.35 0.13
C VAL A 204 -15.76 -5.62 -0.02
N ALA A 205 -15.17 -5.77 -1.20
CA ALA A 205 -14.31 -6.90 -1.53
C ALA A 205 -12.84 -6.47 -1.64
N HIS A 206 -11.94 -7.44 -1.70
CA HIS A 206 -10.51 -7.22 -1.88
C HIS A 206 -10.22 -6.22 -3.01
N GLY A 207 -9.37 -5.22 -2.76
CA GLY A 207 -8.99 -4.21 -3.74
C GLY A 207 -9.87 -2.95 -3.79
N TRP A 208 -10.93 -2.86 -2.98
CA TRP A 208 -11.91 -1.76 -3.04
C TRP A 208 -11.34 -0.35 -2.93
N THR A 209 -10.16 -0.20 -2.36
CA THR A 209 -9.57 1.13 -2.12
C THR A 209 -8.91 1.75 -3.34
N VAL A 210 -8.53 0.94 -4.35
CA VAL A 210 -7.83 1.39 -5.57
C VAL A 210 -8.38 0.79 -6.86
N ARG A 211 -9.27 -0.21 -6.78
CA ARG A 211 -9.87 -0.90 -7.93
C ARG A 211 -11.38 -0.72 -7.96
N TYR A 212 -11.82 0.50 -8.10
CA TYR A 212 -13.25 0.87 -8.16
C TYR A 212 -13.54 1.74 -9.38
N ASP A 213 -14.77 1.68 -9.88
CA ASP A 213 -15.25 2.62 -10.89
C ASP A 213 -15.50 3.98 -10.20
N VAL A 214 -14.88 5.01 -10.72
CA VAL A 214 -15.03 6.39 -10.20
C VAL A 214 -16.41 6.99 -10.44
N ASN A 215 -17.20 6.38 -11.31
CA ASN A 215 -18.58 6.77 -11.61
C ASN A 215 -19.61 5.99 -10.76
N ASP A 216 -19.19 4.99 -10.01
CA ASP A 216 -20.05 4.25 -9.08
C ASP A 216 -19.92 4.84 -7.67
N GLU A 217 -20.88 5.66 -7.26
CA GLU A 217 -20.91 6.30 -5.95
C GLU A 217 -20.88 5.30 -4.80
N ALA A 218 -21.50 4.12 -4.97
CA ALA A 218 -21.51 3.08 -3.94
C ALA A 218 -20.13 2.47 -3.73
N ALA A 219 -19.29 2.39 -4.76
CA ALA A 219 -17.92 1.94 -4.68
C ALA A 219 -16.97 3.06 -4.21
N VAL A 220 -17.21 4.30 -4.64
CA VAL A 220 -16.40 5.48 -4.28
C VAL A 220 -16.49 5.80 -2.79
N LYS A 221 -17.68 5.69 -2.20
CA LYS A 221 -17.90 6.07 -0.79
C LYS A 221 -17.02 5.29 0.19
N PRO A 222 -17.01 3.94 0.23
CA PRO A 222 -16.14 3.20 1.13
C PRO A 222 -14.65 3.34 0.81
N ALA A 223 -14.28 3.55 -0.46
CA ALA A 223 -12.90 3.85 -0.83
C ALA A 223 -12.45 5.19 -0.22
N ASN A 224 -13.26 6.24 -0.32
CA ASN A 224 -12.96 7.55 0.26
C ASN A 224 -12.90 7.49 1.80
N GLU A 225 -13.72 6.68 2.45
CA GLU A 225 -13.65 6.46 3.89
C GLU A 225 -12.32 5.83 4.30
N ALA A 226 -11.88 4.78 3.60
CA ALA A 226 -10.57 4.17 3.85
C ALA A 226 -9.40 5.15 3.58
N HIS A 227 -9.52 6.00 2.55
CA HIS A 227 -8.52 7.05 2.27
C HIS A 227 -8.48 8.11 3.38
N ALA A 228 -9.62 8.46 3.98
CA ALA A 228 -9.68 9.39 5.12
C ALA A 228 -9.00 8.78 6.37
N ASP A 229 -9.25 7.51 6.65
CA ASP A 229 -8.59 6.79 7.75
C ASP A 229 -7.05 6.75 7.55
N LEU A 230 -6.60 6.46 6.33
CA LEU A 230 -5.17 6.50 5.96
C LEU A 230 -4.56 7.88 6.20
N LEU A 231 -5.21 8.94 5.73
CA LEU A 231 -4.74 10.32 5.90
C LEU A 231 -4.67 10.73 7.37
N ALA A 232 -5.69 10.40 8.16
CA ALA A 232 -5.73 10.68 9.59
C ALA A 232 -4.59 9.95 10.32
N TRP A 233 -4.29 8.70 9.93
CA TRP A 233 -3.20 7.93 10.50
C TRP A 233 -1.84 8.58 10.24
N PHE A 234 -1.56 8.95 9.00
CA PHE A 234 -0.29 9.60 8.66
C PHE A 234 -0.17 10.99 9.27
N ALA A 235 -1.24 11.78 9.30
CA ALA A 235 -1.23 13.09 9.96
C ALA A 235 -0.92 12.98 11.47
N LYS A 236 -1.26 11.87 12.09
CA LYS A 236 -0.97 11.62 13.52
C LYS A 236 0.51 11.26 13.75
N TYR A 237 1.11 10.42 12.90
CA TYR A 237 2.39 9.78 13.21
C TYR A 237 3.57 10.19 12.31
N VAL A 238 3.35 10.77 11.14
CA VAL A 238 4.41 11.15 10.19
C VAL A 238 4.61 12.66 10.21
N LYS A 239 5.52 13.12 11.08
CA LYS A 239 5.78 14.55 11.33
C LYS A 239 7.27 14.85 11.32
#